data_1f04cb98c330a9a8a1358f1e2916befc
#
_entry.id   1f04cb98c330a9a8a1358f1e2916befc
#
_cell.length_a   1.000
_cell.length_b   1.000
_cell.length_c   1.000
_cell.angle_alpha   90.00
_cell.angle_beta   90.00
_cell.angle_gamma   90.00
#
_symmetry.space_group_name_H-M   'P 1'
#
loop_
_entity.id
_entity.type
_entity.pdbx_description
1 polymer ?
#
loop_
_entity_poly.entity_id
_entity_poly.type
_entity_poly.pdbx_seq_one_letter_code
_entity_poly.pdbx_strand_id
1 'polypeptide(L)'
;SPICSFYGVCGGCSMQHFRGSSQLAYKQRAFEETLQHVGKVRPETILSPIEGPQHSYRHKARFRVKFVKKKNKVLIGFNEKKSHFLTDMNMCAVVPKKISILLEPLQLLFNTLSIKDKIPQIEYASNQKRHIMVVRILEELSDVDIKSLKLFQDFHKIEFWTQTKGYDTIKPLVNEMDTEIIYSNIEFDLHFFFQPTSFTQINPFINLVLIRRAMALLQPKKDELI
;
A
#
# COMPACT_ATOMS: atom_id res chain seq x y z
N SER A 1 -2.12 -7.61 22.85
CA SER A 1 -1.02 -8.21 22.07
C SER A 1 -1.15 -7.82 20.59
N PRO A 2 -0.08 -7.43 19.90
CA PRO A 2 -0.11 -7.13 18.47
C PRO A 2 -0.60 -8.34 17.65
N ILE A 3 -1.42 -8.09 16.63
CA ILE A 3 -1.91 -9.17 15.75
C ILE A 3 -0.84 -9.67 14.77
N CYS A 4 0.14 -8.82 14.44
CA CYS A 4 1.22 -9.14 13.51
C CYS A 4 2.40 -9.75 14.27
N SER A 5 2.79 -10.97 13.93
CA SER A 5 3.96 -11.65 14.51
C SER A 5 5.30 -10.93 14.26
N PHE A 6 5.36 -10.09 13.21
CA PHE A 6 6.54 -9.29 12.88
C PHE A 6 6.56 -7.91 13.56
N TYR A 7 5.53 -7.59 14.36
CA TYR A 7 5.54 -6.33 15.10
C TYR A 7 6.70 -6.29 16.09
N GLY A 8 7.36 -5.16 16.16
CA GLY A 8 8.60 -5.02 16.97
C GLY A 8 9.86 -5.11 16.13
N VAL A 9 9.93 -6.00 15.15
CA VAL A 9 11.03 -6.11 14.18
C VAL A 9 10.76 -5.29 12.93
N CYS A 10 9.62 -5.53 12.28
CA CYS A 10 9.20 -4.79 11.08
C CYS A 10 8.96 -3.30 11.37
N GLY A 11 9.54 -2.42 10.53
CA GLY A 11 9.39 -0.96 10.63
C GLY A 11 8.08 -0.41 10.07
N GLY A 12 7.21 -1.25 9.48
CA GLY A 12 5.98 -0.81 8.83
C GLY A 12 4.87 -0.33 9.76
N CYS A 13 4.91 -0.71 11.05
CA CYS A 13 3.90 -0.35 12.05
C CYS A 13 4.53 0.05 13.38
N SER A 14 3.97 1.11 14.01
CA SER A 14 4.51 1.65 15.29
C SER A 14 3.57 1.45 16.48
N MET A 15 2.27 1.25 16.28
CA MET A 15 1.27 1.34 17.35
C MET A 15 0.38 0.11 17.51
N GLN A 16 0.70 -1.05 16.91
CA GLN A 16 -0.15 -2.25 17.04
C GLN A 16 -0.26 -2.82 18.46
N HIS A 17 0.58 -2.40 19.39
CA HIS A 17 0.49 -2.78 20.80
C HIS A 17 -0.59 -2.02 21.57
N PHE A 18 -1.14 -0.94 21.00
CA PHE A 18 -2.29 -0.24 21.54
C PHE A 18 -3.60 -0.74 20.92
N ARG A 19 -4.68 -0.74 21.73
CA ARG A 19 -6.04 -0.87 21.19
C ARG A 19 -6.37 0.32 20.29
N GLY A 20 -7.28 0.16 19.33
CA GLY A 20 -7.66 1.22 18.40
C GLY A 20 -8.10 2.52 19.07
N SER A 21 -8.97 2.43 20.09
CA SER A 21 -9.37 3.60 20.88
C SER A 21 -8.19 4.31 21.56
N SER A 22 -7.22 3.55 22.09
CA SER A 22 -6.01 4.12 22.70
C SER A 22 -5.08 4.75 21.64
N GLN A 23 -5.03 4.19 20.44
CA GLN A 23 -4.29 4.81 19.32
C GLN A 23 -4.90 6.15 18.92
N LEU A 24 -6.24 6.23 18.87
CA LEU A 24 -6.94 7.48 18.56
C LEU A 24 -6.71 8.52 19.65
N ALA A 25 -6.90 8.17 20.93
CA ALA A 25 -6.67 9.07 22.04
C ALA A 25 -5.23 9.62 22.06
N TYR A 26 -4.24 8.77 21.83
CA TYR A 26 -2.84 9.19 21.76
C TYR A 26 -2.58 10.15 20.58
N LYS A 27 -3.12 9.84 19.40
CA LYS A 27 -2.95 10.70 18.22
C LYS A 27 -3.66 12.03 18.37
N GLN A 28 -4.87 12.01 18.95
CA GLN A 28 -5.63 13.22 19.23
C GLN A 28 -4.84 14.13 20.17
N ARG A 29 -4.36 13.58 21.30
CA ARG A 29 -3.55 14.34 22.26
C ARG A 29 -2.29 14.91 21.61
N ALA A 30 -1.54 14.11 20.85
CA ALA A 30 -0.34 14.58 20.15
C ALA A 30 -0.65 15.72 19.14
N PHE A 31 -1.80 15.64 18.46
CA PHE A 31 -2.28 16.69 17.57
C PHE A 31 -2.58 17.99 18.33
N GLU A 32 -3.33 17.92 19.43
CA GLU A 32 -3.68 19.08 20.27
C GLU A 32 -2.44 19.72 20.89
N GLU A 33 -1.52 18.91 21.42
CA GLU A 33 -0.23 19.40 21.95
C GLU A 33 0.60 20.10 20.85
N THR A 34 0.60 19.55 19.62
CA THR A 34 1.30 20.16 18.48
C THR A 34 0.70 21.52 18.11
N LEU A 35 -0.64 21.60 18.03
CA LEU A 35 -1.32 22.89 17.77
C LEU A 35 -0.97 23.92 18.83
N GLN A 36 -1.03 23.56 20.11
CA GLN A 36 -0.81 24.48 21.22
C GLN A 36 0.66 24.88 21.36
N HIS A 37 1.60 23.92 21.35
CA HIS A 37 2.99 24.18 21.71
C HIS A 37 3.87 24.54 20.50
N VAL A 38 3.61 23.96 19.34
CA VAL A 38 4.38 24.25 18.13
C VAL A 38 3.68 25.29 17.27
N GLY A 39 2.41 25.09 16.96
CA GLY A 39 1.62 25.99 16.12
C GLY A 39 1.21 27.28 16.82
N LYS A 40 1.23 27.32 18.16
CA LYS A 40 0.73 28.44 18.98
C LYS A 40 -0.71 28.83 18.64
N VAL A 41 -1.50 27.86 18.20
CA VAL A 41 -2.90 28.01 17.79
C VAL A 41 -3.80 27.34 18.82
N ARG A 42 -4.88 28.02 19.16
CA ARG A 42 -5.97 27.48 20.00
C ARG A 42 -7.27 27.55 19.18
N PRO A 43 -7.67 26.46 18.51
CA PRO A 43 -8.92 26.44 17.78
C PRO A 43 -10.11 26.49 18.73
N GLU A 44 -11.21 27.12 18.31
CA GLU A 44 -12.47 27.16 19.09
C GLU A 44 -13.10 25.77 19.20
N THR A 45 -12.95 24.95 18.15
CA THR A 45 -13.51 23.60 18.12
C THR A 45 -12.51 22.62 17.53
N ILE A 46 -12.36 21.47 18.18
CA ILE A 46 -11.63 20.32 17.65
C ILE A 46 -12.63 19.21 17.41
N LEU A 47 -12.76 18.79 16.15
CA LEU A 47 -13.68 17.72 15.78
C LEU A 47 -13.19 16.37 16.28
N SER A 48 -14.14 15.48 16.60
CA SER A 48 -13.82 14.11 16.98
C SER A 48 -13.00 13.39 15.90
N PRO A 49 -12.00 12.60 16.27
CA PRO A 49 -11.20 11.84 15.32
C PRO A 49 -12.06 10.82 14.57
N ILE A 50 -11.63 10.47 13.36
CA ILE A 50 -12.29 9.44 12.56
C ILE A 50 -11.65 8.09 12.89
N GLU A 51 -12.46 7.13 13.32
CA GLU A 51 -12.04 5.74 13.51
C GLU A 51 -12.30 4.93 12.24
N GLY A 52 -11.40 3.99 11.95
CA GLY A 52 -11.53 3.10 10.81
C GLY A 52 -10.92 1.73 11.06
N PRO A 53 -10.93 0.85 10.05
CA PRO A 53 -10.36 -0.47 10.16
C PRO A 53 -8.91 -0.43 10.66
N GLN A 54 -8.59 -1.30 11.63
CA GLN A 54 -7.23 -1.40 12.19
C GLN A 54 -6.34 -2.36 11.40
N HIS A 55 -6.96 -3.22 10.59
CA HIS A 55 -6.30 -4.28 9.80
C HIS A 55 -6.84 -4.27 8.38
N SER A 56 -6.08 -4.82 7.44
CA SER A 56 -6.47 -5.00 6.03
C SER A 56 -6.91 -3.73 5.30
N TYR A 57 -6.58 -2.56 5.83
CA TYR A 57 -7.01 -1.26 5.31
C TYR A 57 -6.08 -0.67 4.26
N ARG A 58 -4.86 -1.20 4.14
CA ARG A 58 -3.80 -0.57 3.34
C ARG A 58 -3.85 -1.05 1.91
N HIS A 59 -4.51 -0.31 1.04
CA HIS A 59 -4.69 -0.62 -0.37
C HIS A 59 -3.53 -0.16 -1.27
N LYS A 60 -2.50 0.43 -0.70
CA LYS A 60 -1.25 0.75 -1.39
C LYS A 60 -0.05 0.49 -0.49
N ALA A 61 0.93 -0.26 -0.98
CA ALA A 61 2.13 -0.60 -0.22
C ALA A 61 3.33 -0.79 -1.16
N ARG A 62 4.50 -0.31 -0.73
CA ARG A 62 5.77 -0.52 -1.42
C ARG A 62 6.61 -1.50 -0.61
N PHE A 63 6.71 -2.72 -1.10
CA PHE A 63 7.56 -3.75 -0.52
C PHE A 63 8.94 -3.69 -1.16
N ARG A 64 9.97 -3.79 -0.35
CA ARG A 64 11.32 -4.06 -0.85
C ARG A 64 11.45 -5.54 -1.16
N VAL A 65 12.29 -5.84 -2.16
CA VAL A 65 12.67 -7.19 -2.54
C VAL A 65 14.17 -7.31 -2.45
N LYS A 66 14.66 -8.43 -1.95
CA LYS A 66 16.10 -8.69 -1.87
C LYS A 66 16.38 -10.18 -1.96
N PHE A 67 17.20 -10.57 -2.92
CA PHE A 67 17.78 -11.91 -2.92
C PHE A 67 18.95 -11.98 -1.93
N VAL A 68 18.84 -12.85 -0.95
CA VAL A 68 19.87 -13.09 0.09
C VAL A 68 20.69 -14.31 -0.30
N LYS A 69 21.84 -14.11 -0.91
CA LYS A 69 22.74 -15.18 -1.42
C LYS A 69 23.05 -16.26 -0.37
N LYS A 70 23.37 -15.85 0.87
CA LYS A 70 23.68 -16.78 1.96
C LYS A 70 22.54 -17.73 2.32
N LYS A 71 21.30 -17.29 2.14
CA LYS A 71 20.07 -18.08 2.41
C LYS A 71 19.51 -18.74 1.15
N ASN A 72 20.02 -18.40 -0.03
CA ASN A 72 19.46 -18.72 -1.34
C ASN A 72 17.95 -18.43 -1.40
N LYS A 73 17.54 -17.27 -0.86
CA LYS A 73 16.13 -16.91 -0.67
C LYS A 73 15.88 -15.47 -1.07
N VAL A 74 14.78 -15.25 -1.79
CA VAL A 74 14.21 -13.91 -2.01
C VAL A 74 13.35 -13.54 -0.82
N LEU A 75 13.59 -12.36 -0.25
CA LEU A 75 12.76 -11.73 0.78
C LEU A 75 11.90 -10.64 0.17
N ILE A 76 10.65 -10.55 0.60
CA ILE A 76 9.71 -9.48 0.24
C ILE A 76 9.11 -8.93 1.53
N GLY A 77 9.25 -7.61 1.76
CA GLY A 77 8.72 -7.01 2.98
C GLY A 77 9.13 -5.56 3.19
N PHE A 78 9.00 -5.10 4.42
CA PHE A 78 9.45 -3.78 4.85
C PHE A 78 10.80 -3.89 5.57
N ASN A 79 11.52 -2.78 5.66
CA ASN A 79 12.73 -2.74 6.48
C ASN A 79 12.41 -3.01 7.95
N GLU A 80 13.38 -3.57 8.64
CA GLU A 80 13.36 -3.63 10.10
C GLU A 80 13.44 -2.22 10.70
N LYS A 81 12.98 -2.08 11.93
CA LYS A 81 13.05 -0.79 12.65
C LYS A 81 14.49 -0.34 12.80
N LYS A 82 14.74 0.93 12.45
CA LYS A 82 16.06 1.58 12.56
C LYS A 82 17.20 0.78 11.88
N SER A 83 16.87 0.03 10.82
CA SER A 83 17.79 -0.83 10.10
C SER A 83 17.56 -0.75 8.59
N HIS A 84 18.58 -1.09 7.81
CA HIS A 84 18.48 -1.29 6.36
C HIS A 84 18.21 -2.76 5.99
N PHE A 85 18.18 -3.66 6.97
CA PHE A 85 17.81 -5.06 6.74
C PHE A 85 16.33 -5.20 6.40
N LEU A 86 16.02 -6.24 5.64
CA LEU A 86 14.65 -6.54 5.25
C LEU A 86 14.07 -7.59 6.19
N THR A 87 12.89 -7.31 6.73
CA THR A 87 12.16 -8.28 7.56
C THR A 87 11.78 -9.49 6.71
N ASP A 88 12.17 -10.69 7.15
CA ASP A 88 11.76 -11.95 6.54
C ASP A 88 10.32 -12.27 6.97
N MET A 89 9.35 -11.69 6.26
CA MET A 89 7.94 -11.76 6.60
C MET A 89 7.15 -12.55 5.57
N ASN A 90 6.25 -13.40 6.05
CA ASN A 90 5.34 -14.19 5.19
C ASN A 90 3.90 -13.66 5.21
N MET A 91 3.60 -12.66 6.02
CA MET A 91 2.29 -12.01 6.10
C MET A 91 2.41 -10.54 6.49
N CYS A 92 1.37 -9.77 6.21
CA CYS A 92 1.26 -8.37 6.64
C CYS A 92 -0.18 -8.06 7.07
N ALA A 93 -0.41 -7.78 8.35
CA ALA A 93 -1.75 -7.58 8.90
C ALA A 93 -2.46 -6.31 8.39
N VAL A 94 -1.74 -5.33 7.82
CA VAL A 94 -2.34 -4.07 7.40
C VAL A 94 -2.74 -4.02 5.92
N VAL A 95 -2.15 -4.86 5.05
CA VAL A 95 -2.63 -4.99 3.67
C VAL A 95 -3.84 -5.92 3.59
N PRO A 96 -4.68 -5.85 2.53
CA PRO A 96 -5.80 -6.77 2.37
C PRO A 96 -5.38 -8.23 2.52
N LYS A 97 -6.23 -9.05 3.16
CA LYS A 97 -5.94 -10.47 3.45
C LYS A 97 -5.46 -11.22 2.21
N LYS A 98 -6.10 -10.98 1.05
CA LYS A 98 -5.72 -11.54 -0.24
C LYS A 98 -4.24 -11.30 -0.56
N ILE A 99 -3.73 -10.11 -0.30
CA ILE A 99 -2.33 -9.74 -0.58
C ILE A 99 -1.39 -10.24 0.52
N SER A 100 -1.86 -10.20 1.77
CA SER A 100 -1.09 -10.70 2.90
C SER A 100 -0.66 -12.17 2.71
N ILE A 101 -1.59 -13.03 2.32
CA ILE A 101 -1.32 -14.47 2.10
C ILE A 101 -0.45 -14.74 0.86
N LEU A 102 -0.30 -13.78 -0.04
CA LEU A 102 0.53 -13.91 -1.24
C LEU A 102 2.02 -13.59 -1.00
N LEU A 103 2.39 -13.02 0.14
CA LEU A 103 3.80 -12.62 0.37
C LEU A 103 4.75 -13.81 0.30
N GLU A 104 4.42 -14.94 0.92
CA GLU A 104 5.22 -16.15 0.86
C GLU A 104 5.21 -16.81 -0.53
N PRO A 105 4.06 -17.04 -1.19
CA PRO A 105 4.01 -17.49 -2.58
C PRO A 105 4.80 -16.61 -3.55
N LEU A 106 4.76 -15.28 -3.37
CA LEU A 106 5.56 -14.33 -4.18
C LEU A 106 7.06 -14.50 -3.96
N GLN A 107 7.50 -14.73 -2.72
CA GLN A 107 8.93 -15.01 -2.44
C GLN A 107 9.37 -16.30 -3.14
N LEU A 108 8.54 -17.34 -3.11
CA LEU A 108 8.82 -18.62 -3.79
C LEU A 108 8.88 -18.42 -5.30
N LEU A 109 7.89 -17.76 -5.90
CA LEU A 109 7.87 -17.44 -7.33
C LEU A 109 9.13 -16.64 -7.72
N PHE A 110 9.43 -15.56 -7.01
CA PHE A 110 10.56 -14.69 -7.36
C PHE A 110 11.91 -15.39 -7.20
N ASN A 111 11.97 -16.39 -6.33
CA ASN A 111 13.18 -17.20 -6.16
C ASN A 111 13.48 -18.09 -7.37
N THR A 112 12.48 -18.38 -8.21
CA THR A 112 12.64 -19.15 -9.45
C THR A 112 13.00 -18.30 -10.67
N LEU A 113 12.79 -16.98 -10.59
CA LEU A 113 13.06 -16.08 -11.73
C LEU A 113 14.56 -15.98 -12.02
N SER A 114 14.90 -15.88 -13.31
CA SER A 114 16.28 -15.74 -13.77
C SER A 114 16.92 -14.44 -13.23
N ILE A 115 16.13 -13.39 -13.06
CA ILE A 115 16.53 -12.06 -12.61
C ILE A 115 16.25 -11.82 -11.11
N LYS A 116 16.15 -12.86 -10.28
CA LYS A 116 15.77 -12.77 -8.86
C LYS A 116 16.57 -11.78 -8.01
N ASP A 117 17.81 -11.51 -8.37
CA ASP A 117 18.69 -10.52 -7.72
C ASP A 117 18.60 -9.10 -8.32
N LYS A 118 17.82 -8.94 -9.39
CA LYS A 118 17.61 -7.70 -10.12
C LYS A 118 16.21 -7.09 -9.91
N ILE A 119 15.48 -7.57 -8.91
CA ILE A 119 14.17 -7.08 -8.54
C ILE A 119 14.30 -6.37 -7.17
N PRO A 120 14.41 -5.04 -7.12
CA PRO A 120 14.58 -4.32 -5.85
C PRO A 120 13.27 -4.04 -5.12
N GLN A 121 12.11 -4.05 -5.80
CA GLN A 121 10.86 -3.55 -5.26
C GLN A 121 9.63 -4.12 -5.97
N ILE A 122 8.55 -4.29 -5.19
CA ILE A 122 7.18 -4.45 -5.68
C ILE A 122 6.34 -3.32 -5.08
N GLU A 123 5.58 -2.62 -5.91
CA GLU A 123 4.57 -1.68 -5.46
C GLU A 123 3.17 -2.27 -5.66
N TYR A 124 2.47 -2.50 -4.57
CA TYR A 124 1.08 -2.94 -4.57
C TYR A 124 0.16 -1.73 -4.63
N ALA A 125 -0.83 -1.77 -5.50
CA ALA A 125 -1.91 -0.81 -5.61
C ALA A 125 -3.24 -1.52 -5.88
N SER A 126 -4.35 -1.00 -5.35
CA SER A 126 -5.69 -1.54 -5.58
C SER A 126 -6.74 -0.44 -5.59
N ASN A 127 -7.69 -0.58 -6.52
CA ASN A 127 -8.95 0.18 -6.53
C ASN A 127 -10.11 -0.63 -5.90
N GLN A 128 -9.81 -1.60 -5.04
CA GLN A 128 -10.71 -2.58 -4.41
C GLN A 128 -11.15 -3.73 -5.33
N LYS A 129 -11.28 -3.53 -6.63
CA LYS A 129 -11.64 -4.56 -7.62
C LYS A 129 -10.39 -5.21 -8.22
N ARG A 130 -9.44 -4.40 -8.65
CA ARG A 130 -8.16 -4.85 -9.24
C ARG A 130 -7.06 -4.80 -8.18
N HIS A 131 -6.20 -5.79 -8.20
CA HIS A 131 -5.01 -5.88 -7.34
C HIS A 131 -3.77 -5.92 -8.22
N ILE A 132 -3.02 -4.85 -8.24
CA ILE A 132 -1.89 -4.64 -9.14
C ILE A 132 -0.59 -4.70 -8.36
N MET A 133 0.37 -5.45 -8.89
CA MET A 133 1.73 -5.57 -8.39
C MET A 133 2.70 -5.02 -9.44
N VAL A 134 3.17 -3.79 -9.27
CA VAL A 134 4.21 -3.22 -10.13
C VAL A 134 5.56 -3.73 -9.67
N VAL A 135 6.17 -4.58 -10.45
CA VAL A 135 7.48 -5.17 -10.20
C VAL A 135 8.55 -4.29 -10.85
N ARG A 136 9.41 -3.68 -10.04
CA ARG A 136 10.58 -2.98 -10.58
C ARG A 136 11.63 -4.00 -10.97
N ILE A 137 12.07 -3.96 -12.21
CA ILE A 137 13.06 -4.86 -12.78
C ILE A 137 14.25 -4.05 -13.30
N LEU A 138 15.47 -4.52 -13.04
CA LEU A 138 16.71 -3.89 -13.50
C LEU A 138 17.30 -4.56 -14.75
N GLU A 139 16.78 -5.73 -15.09
CA GLU A 139 17.08 -6.51 -16.29
C GLU A 139 15.77 -7.03 -16.90
N GLU A 140 15.78 -7.39 -18.16
CA GLU A 140 14.61 -7.92 -18.84
C GLU A 140 14.23 -9.31 -18.36
N LEU A 141 12.94 -9.58 -18.32
CA LEU A 141 12.39 -10.90 -18.02
C LEU A 141 12.58 -11.85 -19.21
N SER A 142 13.01 -13.07 -18.95
CA SER A 142 12.98 -14.15 -19.95
C SER A 142 11.54 -14.59 -20.25
N ASP A 143 11.34 -15.28 -21.38
CA ASP A 143 10.02 -15.87 -21.72
C ASP A 143 9.54 -16.84 -20.64
N VAL A 144 10.45 -17.57 -20.00
CA VAL A 144 10.14 -18.48 -18.89
C VAL A 144 9.68 -17.70 -17.66
N ASP A 145 10.32 -16.59 -17.35
CA ASP A 145 9.91 -15.71 -16.24
C ASP A 145 8.52 -15.13 -16.50
N ILE A 146 8.29 -14.61 -17.71
CA ILE A 146 6.99 -14.06 -18.14
C ILE A 146 5.89 -15.12 -18.00
N LYS A 147 6.15 -16.34 -18.46
CA LYS A 147 5.20 -17.46 -18.35
C LYS A 147 4.88 -17.80 -16.89
N SER A 148 5.88 -17.84 -16.03
CA SER A 148 5.73 -18.14 -14.60
C SER A 148 4.92 -17.04 -13.89
N LEU A 149 5.20 -15.76 -14.18
CA LEU A 149 4.43 -14.64 -13.66
C LEU A 149 2.98 -14.64 -14.14
N LYS A 150 2.73 -14.94 -15.43
CA LYS A 150 1.37 -15.06 -15.99
C LYS A 150 0.57 -16.16 -15.30
N LEU A 151 1.12 -17.36 -15.14
CA LEU A 151 0.45 -18.46 -14.44
C LEU A 151 0.08 -18.08 -13.00
N PHE A 152 0.98 -17.43 -12.30
CA PHE A 152 0.72 -16.94 -10.94
C PHE A 152 -0.37 -15.87 -10.90
N GLN A 153 -0.33 -14.90 -11.82
CA GLN A 153 -1.31 -13.84 -11.99
C GLN A 153 -2.72 -14.42 -12.18
N ASP A 154 -2.85 -15.36 -13.11
CA ASP A 154 -4.13 -15.98 -13.46
C ASP A 154 -4.69 -16.82 -12.32
N PHE A 155 -3.84 -17.59 -11.64
CA PHE A 155 -4.24 -18.41 -10.51
C PHE A 155 -4.71 -17.56 -9.31
N HIS A 156 -3.97 -16.50 -8.97
CA HIS A 156 -4.26 -15.68 -7.79
C HIS A 156 -5.19 -14.48 -8.07
N LYS A 157 -5.58 -14.27 -9.34
CA LYS A 157 -6.43 -13.14 -9.75
C LYS A 157 -5.87 -11.80 -9.28
N ILE A 158 -4.59 -11.59 -9.57
CA ILE A 158 -3.86 -10.32 -9.42
C ILE A 158 -3.29 -9.93 -10.77
N GLU A 159 -2.73 -8.74 -10.88
CA GLU A 159 -2.11 -8.26 -12.10
C GLU A 159 -0.64 -7.92 -11.84
N PHE A 160 0.25 -8.46 -12.65
CA PHE A 160 1.63 -7.98 -12.67
C PHE A 160 1.80 -6.88 -13.73
N TRP A 161 2.48 -5.84 -13.31
CA TRP A 161 2.98 -4.79 -14.16
C TRP A 161 4.49 -4.71 -13.97
N THR A 162 5.22 -4.20 -14.96
CA THR A 162 6.67 -4.04 -14.89
C THR A 162 7.04 -2.56 -14.91
N GLN A 163 8.14 -2.22 -14.25
CA GLN A 163 8.78 -0.91 -14.30
C GLN A 163 10.28 -1.10 -14.48
N THR A 164 10.84 -0.58 -15.57
CA THR A 164 12.28 -0.71 -15.87
C THR A 164 13.10 0.51 -15.43
N LYS A 165 12.55 1.70 -15.57
CA LYS A 165 13.22 2.99 -15.25
C LYS A 165 12.27 3.94 -14.50
N GLY A 166 11.86 5.02 -15.13
CA GLY A 166 10.92 6.01 -14.60
C GLY A 166 9.46 5.54 -14.60
N TYR A 167 8.58 6.41 -14.16
CA TYR A 167 7.13 6.12 -14.13
C TYR A 167 6.52 5.92 -15.52
N ASP A 168 7.11 6.52 -16.54
CA ASP A 168 6.78 6.40 -17.97
C ASP A 168 7.01 4.98 -18.52
N THR A 169 7.81 4.16 -17.84
CA THR A 169 8.10 2.77 -18.25
C THR A 169 7.17 1.74 -17.65
N ILE A 170 6.15 2.17 -16.89
CA ILE A 170 5.21 1.26 -16.24
C ILE A 170 4.23 0.73 -17.28
N LYS A 171 4.17 -0.61 -17.39
CA LYS A 171 3.25 -1.29 -18.30
C LYS A 171 2.77 -2.62 -17.75
N PRO A 172 1.56 -3.08 -18.11
CA PRO A 172 1.11 -4.42 -17.78
C PRO A 172 2.09 -5.48 -18.29
N LEU A 173 2.19 -6.59 -17.57
CA LEU A 173 2.95 -7.76 -18.02
C LEU A 173 2.34 -8.37 -19.30
N VAL A 174 1.02 -8.26 -19.44
CA VAL A 174 0.25 -8.73 -20.60
C VAL A 174 -0.32 -7.50 -21.31
N ASN A 175 0.05 -7.30 -22.58
CA ASN A 175 -0.32 -6.10 -23.35
C ASN A 175 -1.84 -5.94 -23.61
N GLU A 176 -2.63 -7.01 -23.47
CA GLU A 176 -4.07 -7.01 -23.68
C GLU A 176 -4.87 -6.51 -22.45
N MET A 177 -4.17 -6.17 -21.35
CA MET A 177 -4.84 -5.69 -20.16
C MET A 177 -5.19 -4.20 -20.28
N ASP A 178 -6.37 -3.85 -19.78
CA ASP A 178 -6.79 -2.47 -19.65
C ASP A 178 -5.79 -1.70 -18.78
N THR A 179 -5.16 -0.68 -19.37
CA THR A 179 -4.18 0.18 -18.70
C THR A 179 -4.84 1.27 -17.84
N GLU A 180 -6.14 1.51 -18.03
CA GLU A 180 -6.87 2.48 -17.25
C GLU A 180 -7.31 1.88 -15.90
N ILE A 181 -6.83 2.48 -14.83
CA ILE A 181 -7.28 2.16 -13.48
C ILE A 181 -8.17 3.28 -13.02
N ILE A 182 -9.42 2.92 -12.72
CA ILE A 182 -10.42 3.89 -12.29
C ILE A 182 -10.61 3.77 -10.78
N TYR A 183 -10.36 4.84 -10.06
CA TYR A 183 -10.84 5.02 -8.69
C TYR A 183 -12.17 5.76 -8.73
N SER A 184 -13.23 5.12 -8.27
CA SER A 184 -14.58 5.71 -8.30
C SER A 184 -15.00 6.11 -6.89
N ASN A 185 -15.47 7.35 -6.76
CA ASN A 185 -16.26 7.77 -5.62
C ASN A 185 -17.73 7.84 -6.04
N ILE A 186 -18.46 6.75 -5.82
CA ILE A 186 -19.84 6.58 -6.28
C ILE A 186 -20.78 7.63 -5.66
N GLU A 187 -20.52 8.04 -4.42
CA GLU A 187 -21.34 8.99 -3.70
C GLU A 187 -21.38 10.39 -4.36
N PHE A 188 -20.26 10.77 -4.97
CA PHE A 188 -20.12 12.07 -5.65
C PHE A 188 -20.08 11.93 -7.17
N ASP A 189 -20.36 10.75 -7.69
CA ASP A 189 -20.30 10.42 -9.14
C ASP A 189 -18.96 10.85 -9.78
N LEU A 190 -17.86 10.59 -9.07
CA LEU A 190 -16.53 10.96 -9.52
C LEU A 190 -15.73 9.72 -9.92
N HIS A 191 -15.08 9.80 -11.07
CA HIS A 191 -14.19 8.79 -11.60
C HIS A 191 -12.82 9.40 -11.86
N PHE A 192 -11.79 8.85 -11.19
CA PHE A 192 -10.41 9.29 -11.34
C PHE A 192 -9.61 8.22 -12.05
N PHE A 193 -9.01 8.57 -13.18
CA PHE A 193 -8.05 7.72 -13.88
C PHE A 193 -6.68 7.90 -13.24
N PHE A 194 -6.00 6.80 -12.93
CA PHE A 194 -4.70 6.89 -12.29
C PHE A 194 -3.77 5.74 -12.71
N GLN A 195 -2.46 5.98 -12.59
CA GLN A 195 -1.45 4.95 -12.74
C GLN A 195 -1.27 4.18 -11.41
N PRO A 196 -0.89 2.88 -11.41
CA PRO A 196 -0.70 2.11 -10.19
C PRO A 196 0.24 2.76 -9.17
N THR A 197 1.17 3.57 -9.65
CA THR A 197 2.16 4.29 -8.83
C THR A 197 1.74 5.70 -8.44
N SER A 198 0.65 6.24 -8.99
CA SER A 198 0.10 7.54 -8.59
C SER A 198 -0.30 7.54 -7.13
N PHE A 199 -0.20 8.69 -6.48
CA PHE A 199 -0.63 8.81 -5.08
C PHE A 199 -2.12 8.52 -4.93
N THR A 200 -2.45 7.65 -3.99
CA THR A 200 -3.82 7.42 -3.52
C THR A 200 -3.80 7.24 -2.00
N GLN A 201 -4.88 7.65 -1.33
CA GLN A 201 -5.01 7.41 0.11
C GLN A 201 -5.00 5.90 0.39
N ILE A 202 -4.15 5.48 1.31
CA ILE A 202 -3.92 4.06 1.60
C ILE A 202 -5.11 3.36 2.26
N ASN A 203 -5.98 4.13 2.92
CA ASN A 203 -7.19 3.65 3.58
C ASN A 203 -8.42 4.25 2.89
N PRO A 204 -9.05 3.55 1.94
CA PRO A 204 -10.19 4.07 1.18
C PRO A 204 -11.42 4.36 2.05
N PHE A 205 -11.61 3.61 3.15
CA PHE A 205 -12.68 3.87 4.10
C PHE A 205 -12.52 5.25 4.77
N ILE A 206 -11.36 5.51 5.35
CA ILE A 206 -11.09 6.81 5.99
C ILE A 206 -11.14 7.94 4.96
N ASN A 207 -10.63 7.71 3.75
CA ASN A 207 -10.67 8.70 2.68
C ASN A 207 -12.11 9.14 2.36
N LEU A 208 -13.03 8.18 2.23
CA LEU A 208 -14.44 8.48 1.97
C LEU A 208 -15.07 9.30 3.10
N VAL A 209 -14.83 8.92 4.36
CA VAL A 209 -15.35 9.65 5.53
C VAL A 209 -14.76 11.05 5.61
N LEU A 210 -13.47 11.24 5.30
CA LEU A 210 -12.84 12.56 5.25
C LEU A 210 -13.45 13.46 4.18
N ILE A 211 -13.69 12.93 2.98
CA ILE A 211 -14.33 13.68 1.89
C ILE A 211 -15.75 14.12 2.30
N ARG A 212 -16.57 13.19 2.84
CA ARG A 212 -17.91 13.52 3.35
C ARG A 212 -17.87 14.63 4.39
N ARG A 213 -16.96 14.55 5.35
CA ARG A 213 -16.80 15.56 6.40
C ARG A 213 -16.38 16.91 5.83
N ALA A 214 -15.43 16.92 4.89
CA ALA A 214 -15.00 18.15 4.22
C ALA A 214 -16.14 18.80 3.46
N MET A 215 -16.91 18.03 2.68
CA MET A 215 -18.07 18.54 1.94
C MET A 215 -19.16 19.07 2.88
N ALA A 216 -19.44 18.37 4.00
CA ALA A 216 -20.41 18.82 4.98
C ALA A 216 -20.00 20.12 5.71
N LEU A 217 -18.70 20.36 5.90
CA LEU A 217 -18.19 21.59 6.51
C LEU A 217 -18.13 22.76 5.51
N LEU A 218 -17.74 22.48 4.27
CA LEU A 218 -17.63 23.50 3.23
C LEU A 218 -18.98 23.96 2.72
N GLN A 219 -19.99 23.07 2.66
CA GLN A 219 -21.32 23.34 2.10
C GLN A 219 -21.26 24.13 0.78
N PRO A 220 -20.47 23.69 -0.22
CA PRO A 220 -20.19 24.47 -1.42
C PRO A 220 -21.47 24.71 -2.24
N LYS A 221 -21.64 25.92 -2.77
CA LYS A 221 -22.71 26.28 -3.71
C LYS A 221 -22.20 26.21 -5.14
N LYS A 222 -23.14 26.11 -6.10
CA LYS A 222 -22.80 25.95 -7.53
C LYS A 222 -22.02 27.10 -8.14
N ASP A 223 -22.15 28.29 -7.58
CA ASP A 223 -21.57 29.56 -8.03
C ASP A 223 -20.36 29.99 -7.21
N GLU A 224 -19.91 29.18 -6.26
CA GLU A 224 -18.74 29.46 -5.47
C GLU A 224 -17.46 28.88 -6.11
N LEU A 225 -16.39 29.68 -6.11
CA LEU A 225 -15.02 29.23 -6.36
C LEU A 225 -14.43 28.77 -5.02
N ILE A 226 -13.99 27.51 -4.97
CA ILE A 226 -13.37 26.92 -3.78
C ILE A 226 -11.87 26.80 -4.01
#